data_86da95278066139fbfe7e26f0c6c7add
#
_entry.id   86da95278066139fbfe7e26f0c6c7add
#
_cell.length_a   1.000
_cell.length_b   1.000
_cell.length_c   1.000
_cell.angle_alpha   90.00
_cell.angle_beta   90.00
_cell.angle_gamma   90.00
#
_symmetry.space_group_name_H-M   'P 1'
#
loop_
_entity.id
_entity.type
_entity.pdbx_description
1 polymer ?
#
loop_
_entity_poly.entity_id
_entity_poly.type
_entity_poly.pdbx_seq_one_letter_code
_entity_poly.pdbx_strand_id
1 'polypeptide(L)'
;FKDLVPEYFIRKQTLTNAERYTTDRLKELEDIIMGAEDRLYTLEYDLFCDVRDQIAAEVLRIQSTAKAIAGIDVFTSLSTVSMRNNYVKPKINEKGVINIKNGRHPVVEKMIKDSLFVANDTYLDNGKNRISVITGPNMAGKSTYMRQTALIVLMAQIGSFVPADEANIGICDRIFTRVGASDDLASGQSTFMVEMTEVANILRNATKNSLLVLDEIGRGTSTFDGLSIAWAVIEHISNPKILGAKTLFATHYHELTELEGTISGVNNYCIAVKEQGDDIVFLRKIVKGGADKSYGIQVAKLAGVPEPVIARAKELVEELASADITAQAKEIAQMSASPQHKAVAKPDEVDLNQMSIFDTVKDDDIIKELGDLELSSMTPIDALNTLYRLQTKLKNRWQ
;
A
#
# COMPACT_ATOMS: atom_id res chain seq x y z
N PHE A 1 10.62 91.23 -13.96
CA PHE A 1 9.84 90.24 -14.75
C PHE A 1 8.53 89.84 -14.06
N LYS A 2 8.22 90.31 -12.84
CA LYS A 2 6.96 89.93 -12.11
C LYS A 2 5.72 90.45 -12.86
N ASP A 3 5.84 91.57 -13.52
CA ASP A 3 4.76 92.25 -14.28
C ASP A 3 4.48 91.57 -15.64
N LEU A 4 5.24 90.53 -16.01
CA LEU A 4 5.04 89.79 -17.25
C LEU A 4 4.30 88.45 -16.99
N VAL A 5 3.99 88.14 -15.74
CA VAL A 5 3.33 86.87 -15.41
C VAL A 5 1.83 87.08 -15.61
N PRO A 6 1.18 86.21 -16.46
CA PRO A 6 -0.28 86.27 -16.71
C PRO A 6 -1.05 86.02 -15.42
N GLU A 7 -2.22 86.72 -15.30
CA GLU A 7 -3.08 86.62 -14.12
C GLU A 7 -3.56 85.18 -13.78
N TYR A 8 -3.62 84.27 -14.74
CA TYR A 8 -4.03 82.90 -14.59
C TYR A 8 -2.92 81.99 -14.05
N PHE A 9 -1.70 82.50 -13.78
CA PHE A 9 -0.64 81.78 -13.14
C PHE A 9 -0.72 81.96 -11.63
N ILE A 10 -0.93 80.85 -10.93
CA ILE A 10 -1.01 80.81 -9.45
C ILE A 10 0.36 80.54 -8.89
N ARG A 11 0.84 81.44 -8.02
CA ARG A 11 2.16 81.30 -7.37
C ARG A 11 2.17 80.17 -6.38
N LYS A 12 3.05 79.19 -6.55
CA LYS A 12 3.18 77.97 -5.69
C LYS A 12 4.33 78.07 -4.69
N GLN A 13 5.50 78.61 -5.13
CA GLN A 13 6.71 78.66 -4.27
C GLN A 13 7.70 79.74 -4.75
N THR A 14 8.33 80.48 -3.82
CA THR A 14 9.47 81.35 -4.07
C THR A 14 10.77 80.62 -3.74
N LEU A 15 11.69 80.62 -4.67
CA LEU A 15 13.05 80.12 -4.54
C LEU A 15 14.01 81.28 -4.56
N THR A 16 15.27 81.11 -4.17
CA THR A 16 16.27 82.18 -4.11
C THR A 16 16.46 82.96 -5.39
N ASN A 17 16.39 82.31 -6.54
CA ASN A 17 16.58 82.89 -7.88
C ASN A 17 15.45 82.59 -8.85
N ALA A 18 14.28 82.05 -8.41
CA ALA A 18 13.16 81.69 -9.27
C ALA A 18 11.85 81.70 -8.48
N GLU A 19 10.76 81.82 -9.17
CA GLU A 19 9.41 81.60 -8.65
C GLU A 19 8.75 80.48 -9.43
N ARG A 20 8.08 79.61 -8.72
CA ARG A 20 7.28 78.52 -9.33
C ARG A 20 5.84 78.93 -9.36
N TYR A 21 5.26 78.77 -10.53
CA TYR A 21 3.83 78.99 -10.79
C TYR A 21 3.17 77.67 -11.22
N THR A 22 1.86 77.61 -10.97
CA THR A 22 1.00 76.60 -11.53
C THR A 22 -0.18 77.24 -12.21
N THR A 23 -0.97 76.49 -12.95
CA THR A 23 -2.29 76.91 -13.45
C THR A 23 -3.31 75.90 -12.98
N ASP A 24 -4.57 76.28 -12.91
CA ASP A 24 -5.65 75.39 -12.54
C ASP A 24 -5.65 74.13 -13.44
N ARG A 25 -5.41 74.32 -14.74
CA ARG A 25 -5.32 73.21 -15.66
C ARG A 25 -4.11 72.27 -15.41
N LEU A 26 -2.97 72.85 -15.03
CA LEU A 26 -1.79 72.04 -14.69
C LEU A 26 -2.01 71.27 -13.40
N LYS A 27 -2.69 71.86 -12.43
CA LYS A 27 -3.04 71.19 -11.17
C LYS A 27 -4.01 70.05 -11.43
N GLU A 28 -5.06 70.22 -12.24
CA GLU A 28 -5.95 69.16 -12.64
C GLU A 28 -5.22 67.98 -13.32
N LEU A 29 -4.27 68.29 -14.21
CA LEU A 29 -3.45 67.25 -14.84
C LEU A 29 -2.51 66.55 -13.87
N GLU A 30 -1.90 67.29 -12.92
CA GLU A 30 -1.08 66.75 -11.83
C GLU A 30 -1.89 65.74 -10.99
N ASP A 31 -3.11 66.14 -10.56
CA ASP A 31 -4.01 65.31 -9.78
C ASP A 31 -4.47 64.05 -10.56
N ILE A 32 -4.72 64.18 -11.88
CA ILE A 32 -5.05 63.06 -12.75
C ILE A 32 -3.89 62.08 -12.88
N ILE A 33 -2.68 62.59 -13.10
CA ILE A 33 -1.48 61.75 -13.29
C ILE A 33 -1.07 61.09 -11.96
N MET A 34 -0.98 61.88 -10.91
CA MET A 34 -0.57 61.35 -9.57
C MET A 34 -1.60 60.36 -9.01
N GLY A 35 -2.88 60.55 -9.25
CA GLY A 35 -3.93 59.61 -8.83
C GLY A 35 -4.22 58.50 -9.83
N ALA A 36 -3.55 58.44 -10.99
CA ALA A 36 -3.86 57.46 -12.02
C ALA A 36 -3.53 56.03 -11.57
N GLU A 37 -2.39 55.84 -10.90
CA GLU A 37 -1.93 54.55 -10.39
C GLU A 37 -2.88 53.98 -9.32
N ASP A 38 -3.25 54.80 -8.36
CA ASP A 38 -4.20 54.39 -7.31
C ASP A 38 -5.58 54.03 -7.88
N ARG A 39 -6.03 54.81 -8.88
CA ARG A 39 -7.29 54.50 -9.60
C ARG A 39 -7.19 53.21 -10.40
N LEU A 40 -6.03 52.95 -11.01
CA LEU A 40 -5.78 51.69 -11.73
C LEU A 40 -5.88 50.50 -10.79
N TYR A 41 -5.17 50.54 -9.65
CA TYR A 41 -5.23 49.46 -8.65
C TYR A 41 -6.64 49.27 -8.10
N THR A 42 -7.35 50.33 -7.83
CA THR A 42 -8.74 50.24 -7.36
C THR A 42 -9.63 49.59 -8.41
N LEU A 43 -9.52 50.01 -9.68
CA LEU A 43 -10.30 49.45 -10.77
C LEU A 43 -9.96 47.93 -10.99
N GLU A 44 -8.68 47.60 -10.98
CA GLU A 44 -8.24 46.19 -11.10
C GLU A 44 -8.80 45.34 -9.98
N TYR A 45 -8.76 45.84 -8.72
CA TYR A 45 -9.31 45.16 -7.58
C TYR A 45 -10.82 44.96 -7.69
N ASP A 46 -11.56 45.99 -8.06
CA ASP A 46 -13.01 45.94 -8.24
C ASP A 46 -13.41 44.92 -9.31
N LEU A 47 -12.73 44.95 -10.47
CA LEU A 47 -12.94 44.01 -11.56
C LEU A 47 -12.60 42.57 -11.12
N PHE A 48 -11.51 42.40 -10.38
CA PHE A 48 -11.16 41.08 -9.81
C PHE A 48 -12.24 40.57 -8.87
N CYS A 49 -12.76 41.43 -7.98
CA CYS A 49 -13.83 41.07 -7.06
C CYS A 49 -15.11 40.70 -7.80
N ASP A 50 -15.48 41.48 -8.83
CA ASP A 50 -16.68 41.18 -9.63
C ASP A 50 -16.56 39.82 -10.33
N VAL A 51 -15.42 39.50 -10.94
CA VAL A 51 -15.18 38.20 -11.58
C VAL A 51 -15.18 37.07 -10.54
N ARG A 52 -14.50 37.28 -9.40
CA ARG A 52 -14.50 36.32 -8.29
C ARG A 52 -15.92 36.01 -7.81
N ASP A 53 -16.73 37.02 -7.60
CA ASP A 53 -18.07 36.89 -7.05
C ASP A 53 -19.02 36.22 -8.06
N GLN A 54 -18.87 36.50 -9.36
CA GLN A 54 -19.58 35.79 -10.42
C GLN A 54 -19.21 34.28 -10.43
N ILE A 55 -17.93 33.95 -10.30
CA ILE A 55 -17.49 32.56 -10.22
C ILE A 55 -18.00 31.91 -8.93
N ALA A 56 -17.93 32.61 -7.80
CA ALA A 56 -18.41 32.12 -6.51
C ALA A 56 -19.91 31.79 -6.52
N ALA A 57 -20.72 32.57 -7.22
CA ALA A 57 -22.14 32.30 -7.40
C ALA A 57 -22.43 30.98 -8.14
N GLU A 58 -21.52 30.54 -9.01
CA GLU A 58 -21.66 29.32 -9.80
C GLU A 58 -20.81 28.15 -9.31
N VAL A 59 -20.13 28.28 -8.16
CA VAL A 59 -19.14 27.31 -7.68
C VAL A 59 -19.71 25.90 -7.54
N LEU A 60 -20.92 25.75 -7.02
CA LEU A 60 -21.56 24.43 -6.87
C LEU A 60 -21.81 23.75 -8.21
N ARG A 61 -22.21 24.53 -9.24
CA ARG A 61 -22.40 24.02 -10.59
C ARG A 61 -21.10 23.60 -11.23
N ILE A 62 -20.04 24.43 -11.06
CA ILE A 62 -18.70 24.15 -11.55
C ILE A 62 -18.16 22.87 -10.90
N GLN A 63 -18.26 22.74 -9.57
CA GLN A 63 -17.81 21.55 -8.83
C GLN A 63 -18.57 20.29 -9.25
N SER A 64 -19.90 20.38 -9.40
CA SER A 64 -20.71 19.26 -9.87
C SER A 64 -20.32 18.81 -11.26
N THR A 65 -20.10 19.75 -12.17
CA THR A 65 -19.66 19.48 -13.55
C THR A 65 -18.25 18.85 -13.57
N ALA A 66 -17.33 19.40 -12.79
CA ALA A 66 -15.97 18.88 -12.67
C ALA A 66 -15.97 17.44 -12.12
N LYS A 67 -16.81 17.14 -11.11
CA LYS A 67 -16.96 15.79 -10.58
C LYS A 67 -17.53 14.81 -11.60
N ALA A 68 -18.49 15.23 -12.41
CA ALA A 68 -19.03 14.42 -13.50
C ALA A 68 -17.99 14.12 -14.57
N ILE A 69 -17.22 15.12 -14.99
CA ILE A 69 -16.12 14.98 -15.97
C ILE A 69 -15.05 14.05 -15.41
N ALA A 70 -14.63 14.21 -14.14
CA ALA A 70 -13.66 13.33 -13.51
C ALA A 70 -14.15 11.87 -13.48
N GLY A 71 -15.43 11.64 -13.23
CA GLY A 71 -16.02 10.29 -13.31
C GLY A 71 -15.92 9.68 -14.71
N ILE A 72 -16.24 10.45 -15.74
CA ILE A 72 -16.14 9.99 -17.14
C ILE A 72 -14.67 9.71 -17.52
N ASP A 73 -13.74 10.55 -17.10
CA ASP A 73 -12.31 10.36 -17.36
C ASP A 73 -11.78 9.08 -16.73
N VAL A 74 -12.12 8.81 -15.46
CA VAL A 74 -11.77 7.55 -14.77
C VAL A 74 -12.34 6.35 -15.51
N PHE A 75 -13.63 6.35 -15.88
CA PHE A 75 -14.22 5.23 -16.59
C PHE A 75 -13.62 5.01 -17.98
N THR A 76 -13.31 6.08 -18.68
CA THR A 76 -12.65 6.02 -20.00
C THR A 76 -11.24 5.42 -19.86
N SER A 77 -10.48 5.84 -18.86
CA SER A 77 -9.14 5.32 -18.58
C SER A 77 -9.19 3.82 -18.25
N LEU A 78 -10.03 3.42 -17.29
CA LEU A 78 -10.18 2.01 -16.89
C LEU A 78 -10.67 1.13 -18.05
N SER A 79 -11.61 1.62 -18.84
CA SER A 79 -12.14 0.91 -20.02
C SER A 79 -11.06 0.70 -21.08
N THR A 80 -10.30 1.75 -21.39
CA THR A 80 -9.21 1.70 -22.38
C THR A 80 -8.14 0.70 -21.96
N VAL A 81 -7.71 0.74 -20.70
CA VAL A 81 -6.73 -0.21 -20.15
C VAL A 81 -7.26 -1.64 -20.19
N SER A 82 -8.53 -1.86 -19.84
CA SER A 82 -9.15 -3.17 -19.83
C SER A 82 -9.23 -3.78 -21.23
N MET A 83 -9.64 -3.00 -22.22
CA MET A 83 -9.69 -3.44 -23.63
C MET A 83 -8.31 -3.79 -24.17
N ARG A 84 -7.32 -2.94 -23.92
CA ARG A 84 -5.93 -3.14 -24.42
C ARG A 84 -5.25 -4.36 -23.81
N ASN A 85 -5.64 -4.77 -22.61
CA ASN A 85 -4.96 -5.84 -21.86
C ASN A 85 -5.84 -7.10 -21.70
N ASN A 86 -6.98 -7.19 -22.37
CA ASN A 86 -7.90 -8.32 -22.27
C ASN A 86 -8.29 -8.62 -20.81
N TYR A 87 -8.69 -7.58 -20.07
CA TYR A 87 -9.18 -7.73 -18.71
C TYR A 87 -10.68 -8.06 -18.73
N VAL A 88 -11.14 -8.84 -17.76
CA VAL A 88 -12.53 -9.25 -17.64
C VAL A 88 -13.24 -8.52 -16.51
N LYS A 89 -14.56 -8.34 -16.65
CA LYS A 89 -15.40 -7.76 -15.59
C LYS A 89 -15.53 -8.75 -14.43
N PRO A 90 -15.03 -8.43 -13.23
CA PRO A 90 -15.19 -9.30 -12.07
C PRO A 90 -16.65 -9.31 -11.58
N LYS A 91 -17.08 -10.44 -11.03
CA LYS A 91 -18.28 -10.52 -10.20
C LYS A 91 -17.90 -10.19 -8.77
N ILE A 92 -18.66 -9.32 -8.12
CA ILE A 92 -18.43 -8.98 -6.71
C ILE A 92 -19.45 -9.70 -5.85
N ASN A 93 -19.01 -10.25 -4.70
CA ASN A 93 -19.88 -10.98 -3.78
C ASN A 93 -19.63 -10.57 -2.32
N GLU A 94 -20.64 -10.71 -1.48
CA GLU A 94 -20.58 -10.46 -0.03
C GLU A 94 -20.26 -11.73 0.78
N LYS A 95 -20.11 -12.88 0.11
CA LYS A 95 -19.88 -14.18 0.75
C LYS A 95 -18.41 -14.37 1.18
N GLY A 96 -17.55 -13.44 0.86
CA GLY A 96 -16.12 -13.47 1.18
C GLY A 96 -15.32 -14.47 0.34
N VAL A 97 -15.88 -14.99 -0.77
CA VAL A 97 -15.19 -15.94 -1.66
C VAL A 97 -14.34 -15.16 -2.67
N ILE A 98 -13.08 -15.52 -2.80
CA ILE A 98 -12.17 -15.07 -3.84
C ILE A 98 -11.91 -16.27 -4.75
N ASN A 99 -12.44 -16.23 -5.98
CA ASN A 99 -12.24 -17.26 -7.00
C ASN A 99 -11.79 -16.60 -8.30
N ILE A 100 -10.53 -16.82 -8.65
CA ILE A 100 -9.88 -16.25 -9.82
C ILE A 100 -9.44 -17.40 -10.71
N LYS A 101 -9.80 -17.37 -11.99
CA LYS A 101 -9.38 -18.33 -13.01
C LYS A 101 -8.38 -17.68 -13.95
N ASN A 102 -7.25 -18.36 -14.14
CA ASN A 102 -6.16 -17.89 -14.99
C ASN A 102 -5.77 -16.43 -14.72
N GLY A 103 -5.62 -16.08 -13.43
CA GLY A 103 -5.16 -14.76 -13.02
C GLY A 103 -3.76 -14.47 -13.54
N ARG A 104 -3.51 -13.22 -13.93
CA ARG A 104 -2.23 -12.73 -14.45
C ARG A 104 -1.77 -11.53 -13.62
N HIS A 105 -0.46 -11.33 -13.54
CA HIS A 105 0.09 -10.18 -12.84
C HIS A 105 0.13 -8.95 -13.77
N PRO A 106 -0.63 -7.88 -13.52
CA PRO A 106 -0.83 -6.78 -14.48
C PRO A 106 0.44 -6.05 -14.89
N VAL A 107 1.46 -6.06 -14.04
CA VAL A 107 2.75 -5.42 -14.31
C VAL A 107 3.73 -6.42 -14.94
N VAL A 108 3.90 -7.59 -14.32
CA VAL A 108 4.90 -8.57 -14.75
C VAL A 108 4.59 -9.10 -16.14
N GLU A 109 3.31 -9.34 -16.49
CA GLU A 109 2.94 -9.80 -17.85
C GLU A 109 3.37 -8.83 -18.95
N LYS A 110 3.46 -7.51 -18.65
CA LYS A 110 3.93 -6.49 -19.59
C LYS A 110 5.45 -6.35 -19.66
N MET A 111 6.15 -6.75 -18.60
CA MET A 111 7.61 -6.66 -18.54
C MET A 111 8.29 -7.86 -19.21
N ILE A 112 7.62 -9.01 -19.25
CA ILE A 112 8.13 -10.22 -19.90
C ILE A 112 8.02 -10.04 -21.41
N LYS A 113 9.16 -10.04 -22.12
CA LYS A 113 9.22 -9.87 -23.58
C LYS A 113 9.41 -11.20 -24.34
N ASP A 114 10.09 -12.14 -23.71
CA ASP A 114 10.63 -13.34 -24.38
C ASP A 114 9.81 -14.62 -24.11
N SER A 115 8.76 -14.55 -23.28
CA SER A 115 7.93 -15.68 -22.96
C SER A 115 6.51 -15.25 -22.57
N LEU A 116 5.55 -16.19 -22.67
CA LEU A 116 4.19 -15.93 -22.17
C LEU A 116 4.16 -15.98 -20.64
N PHE A 117 3.37 -15.10 -20.04
CA PHE A 117 3.09 -15.15 -18.61
C PHE A 117 2.27 -16.41 -18.27
N VAL A 118 2.69 -17.13 -17.23
CA VAL A 118 1.97 -18.34 -16.77
C VAL A 118 0.87 -17.90 -15.80
N ALA A 119 -0.38 -18.00 -16.27
CA ALA A 119 -1.55 -17.65 -15.47
C ALA A 119 -1.83 -18.71 -14.39
N ASN A 120 -2.38 -18.28 -13.24
CA ASN A 120 -2.65 -19.15 -12.10
C ASN A 120 -4.08 -18.94 -11.56
N ASP A 121 -4.67 -20.03 -11.08
CA ASP A 121 -5.93 -20.01 -10.36
C ASP A 121 -5.71 -19.64 -8.88
N THR A 122 -6.69 -18.96 -8.28
CA THR A 122 -6.72 -18.69 -6.83
C THR A 122 -8.13 -18.98 -6.31
N TYR A 123 -8.20 -19.73 -5.20
CA TYR A 123 -9.45 -19.96 -4.51
C TYR A 123 -9.26 -19.80 -3.00
N LEU A 124 -9.94 -18.82 -2.40
CA LEU A 124 -9.97 -18.59 -0.96
C LEU A 124 -11.43 -18.38 -0.52
N ASP A 125 -11.77 -18.89 0.67
CA ASP A 125 -13.05 -18.66 1.33
C ASP A 125 -12.88 -18.45 2.84
N ASN A 126 -13.95 -18.16 3.55
CA ASN A 126 -13.91 -18.02 5.02
C ASN A 126 -14.08 -19.38 5.76
N GLY A 127 -14.09 -20.49 5.03
CA GLY A 127 -14.32 -21.85 5.54
C GLY A 127 -13.13 -22.77 5.35
N LYS A 128 -13.29 -23.72 4.42
CA LYS A 128 -12.32 -24.82 4.20
C LYS A 128 -11.05 -24.40 3.45
N ASN A 129 -11.07 -23.26 2.75
CA ASN A 129 -9.92 -22.77 1.97
C ASN A 129 -9.54 -21.35 2.43
N ARG A 130 -9.32 -21.21 3.75
CA ARG A 130 -9.01 -19.91 4.36
C ARG A 130 -7.56 -19.52 4.18
N ILE A 131 -6.65 -20.47 4.39
CA ILE A 131 -5.22 -20.25 4.31
C ILE A 131 -4.63 -21.17 3.25
N SER A 132 -3.88 -20.60 2.31
CA SER A 132 -3.05 -21.34 1.36
C SER A 132 -1.60 -21.23 1.79
N VAL A 133 -1.01 -22.31 2.30
CA VAL A 133 0.42 -22.44 2.57
C VAL A 133 1.11 -22.80 1.27
N ILE A 134 2.00 -21.92 0.77
CA ILE A 134 2.62 -22.05 -0.54
C ILE A 134 4.10 -22.32 -0.34
N THR A 135 4.53 -23.54 -0.68
CA THR A 135 5.93 -23.97 -0.60
C THR A 135 6.60 -23.98 -1.97
N GLY A 136 7.92 -24.09 -1.97
CA GLY A 136 8.74 -24.17 -3.19
C GLY A 136 9.89 -23.17 -3.20
N PRO A 137 10.80 -23.27 -4.17
CA PRO A 137 12.02 -22.50 -4.21
C PRO A 137 11.76 -21.00 -4.45
N ASN A 138 12.70 -20.17 -3.98
CA ASN A 138 12.71 -18.76 -4.33
C ASN A 138 12.97 -18.61 -5.84
N MET A 139 12.53 -17.52 -6.45
CA MET A 139 12.53 -17.25 -7.90
C MET A 139 11.53 -18.11 -8.72
N ALA A 140 10.87 -19.10 -8.14
CA ALA A 140 9.90 -19.90 -8.87
C ALA A 140 8.55 -19.20 -9.11
N GLY A 141 8.29 -18.02 -8.47
CA GLY A 141 7.12 -17.18 -8.73
C GLY A 141 6.08 -17.13 -7.60
N LYS A 142 6.37 -17.65 -6.39
CA LYS A 142 5.47 -17.58 -5.21
C LYS A 142 5.00 -16.15 -4.93
N SER A 143 5.93 -15.24 -4.70
CA SER A 143 5.66 -13.84 -4.38
C SER A 143 4.92 -13.12 -5.52
N THR A 144 5.24 -13.45 -6.79
CA THR A 144 4.52 -12.92 -7.95
C THR A 144 3.06 -13.34 -7.95
N TYR A 145 2.79 -14.61 -7.68
CA TYR A 145 1.43 -15.16 -7.57
C TYR A 145 0.62 -14.49 -6.45
N MET A 146 1.21 -14.33 -5.29
CA MET A 146 0.52 -13.71 -4.16
C MET A 146 0.21 -12.23 -4.41
N ARG A 147 1.19 -11.49 -4.93
CA ARG A 147 1.01 -10.08 -5.32
C ARG A 147 -0.04 -9.92 -6.41
N GLN A 148 -0.03 -10.79 -7.41
CA GLN A 148 -1.05 -10.88 -8.46
C GLN A 148 -2.46 -10.97 -7.86
N THR A 149 -2.66 -11.86 -6.89
CA THR A 149 -3.96 -12.03 -6.23
C THR A 149 -4.40 -10.78 -5.50
N ALA A 150 -3.49 -10.15 -4.73
CA ALA A 150 -3.77 -8.89 -4.03
C ALA A 150 -4.14 -7.77 -5.00
N LEU A 151 -3.41 -7.63 -6.11
CA LEU A 151 -3.67 -6.62 -7.13
C LEU A 151 -5.01 -6.85 -7.83
N ILE A 152 -5.36 -8.09 -8.16
CA ILE A 152 -6.66 -8.43 -8.77
C ILE A 152 -7.81 -8.05 -7.83
N VAL A 153 -7.70 -8.37 -6.54
CA VAL A 153 -8.71 -8.00 -5.53
C VAL A 153 -8.81 -6.48 -5.40
N LEU A 154 -7.69 -5.78 -5.33
CA LEU A 154 -7.67 -4.32 -5.27
C LEU A 154 -8.31 -3.69 -6.52
N MET A 155 -7.91 -4.13 -7.70
CA MET A 155 -8.47 -3.64 -8.98
C MET A 155 -9.99 -3.86 -9.05
N ALA A 156 -10.47 -5.04 -8.63
CA ALA A 156 -11.90 -5.33 -8.58
C ALA A 156 -12.65 -4.36 -7.66
N GLN A 157 -12.09 -4.03 -6.50
CA GLN A 157 -12.74 -3.16 -5.50
C GLN A 157 -12.74 -1.67 -5.88
N ILE A 158 -11.79 -1.20 -6.68
CA ILE A 158 -11.83 0.16 -7.22
C ILE A 158 -12.73 0.30 -8.46
N GLY A 159 -13.40 -0.79 -8.88
CA GLY A 159 -14.30 -0.78 -10.04
C GLY A 159 -13.63 -1.05 -11.38
N SER A 160 -12.37 -1.47 -11.39
CA SER A 160 -11.65 -1.87 -12.61
C SER A 160 -12.00 -3.30 -13.04
N PHE A 161 -11.86 -3.58 -14.33
CA PHE A 161 -11.74 -4.95 -14.81
C PHE A 161 -10.38 -5.53 -14.40
N VAL A 162 -10.26 -6.85 -14.40
CA VAL A 162 -9.11 -7.56 -13.81
C VAL A 162 -8.42 -8.49 -14.81
N PRO A 163 -7.11 -8.69 -14.68
CA PRO A 163 -6.32 -9.59 -15.52
C PRO A 163 -6.57 -11.06 -15.16
N ALA A 164 -7.66 -11.62 -15.64
CA ALA A 164 -8.05 -13.01 -15.44
C ALA A 164 -8.96 -13.47 -16.58
N ASP A 165 -9.27 -14.76 -16.66
CA ASP A 165 -10.30 -15.27 -17.56
C ASP A 165 -11.70 -15.15 -16.90
N GLU A 166 -11.75 -15.46 -15.60
CA GLU A 166 -12.93 -15.27 -14.76
C GLU A 166 -12.50 -14.82 -13.36
N ALA A 167 -13.28 -13.93 -12.75
CA ALA A 167 -13.05 -13.51 -11.37
C ALA A 167 -14.36 -13.31 -10.62
N ASN A 168 -14.47 -13.92 -9.43
CA ASN A 168 -15.53 -13.70 -8.48
C ASN A 168 -14.90 -13.30 -7.16
N ILE A 169 -15.01 -12.02 -6.79
CA ILE A 169 -14.22 -11.41 -5.73
C ILE A 169 -15.12 -11.01 -4.57
N GLY A 170 -14.89 -11.61 -3.42
CA GLY A 170 -15.50 -11.21 -2.15
C GLY A 170 -14.95 -9.88 -1.68
N ILE A 171 -15.82 -9.04 -1.15
CA ILE A 171 -15.44 -7.74 -0.58
C ILE A 171 -14.44 -7.97 0.56
N CYS A 172 -13.31 -7.30 0.49
CA CYS A 172 -12.31 -7.24 1.53
C CYS A 172 -12.31 -5.83 2.15
N ASP A 173 -12.30 -5.76 3.47
CA ASP A 173 -12.18 -4.47 4.18
C ASP A 173 -10.77 -3.91 4.12
N ARG A 174 -9.77 -4.80 4.13
CA ARG A 174 -8.34 -4.45 4.06
C ARG A 174 -7.55 -5.53 3.31
N ILE A 175 -6.48 -5.09 2.66
CA ILE A 175 -5.48 -5.97 2.06
C ILE A 175 -4.16 -5.66 2.76
N PHE A 176 -3.62 -6.62 3.49
CA PHE A 176 -2.33 -6.51 4.13
C PHE A 176 -1.29 -7.32 3.38
N THR A 177 -0.14 -6.73 3.16
CA THR A 177 0.98 -7.40 2.51
C THR A 177 2.23 -7.29 3.37
N ARG A 178 2.90 -8.42 3.60
CA ARG A 178 4.25 -8.50 4.10
C ARG A 178 5.07 -9.26 3.09
N VAL A 179 5.80 -8.55 2.25
CA VAL A 179 6.51 -9.13 1.11
C VAL A 179 7.90 -8.49 0.99
N GLY A 180 8.93 -9.27 1.33
CA GLY A 180 10.33 -8.85 1.24
C GLY A 180 10.71 -7.71 2.22
N ALA A 181 11.86 -7.77 2.85
CA ALA A 181 12.42 -6.63 3.55
C ALA A 181 13.21 -5.78 2.55
N SER A 182 12.95 -4.49 2.49
CA SER A 182 13.97 -3.52 2.11
C SER A 182 14.76 -3.23 3.39
N ASP A 183 16.08 -3.32 3.36
CA ASP A 183 16.93 -2.89 4.45
C ASP A 183 16.68 -1.40 4.68
N ASP A 184 16.00 -1.07 5.76
CA ASP A 184 15.91 0.32 6.22
C ASP A 184 17.14 0.65 7.07
N LEU A 185 18.25 0.89 6.39
CA LEU A 185 19.51 1.27 7.01
C LEU A 185 19.40 2.61 7.78
N ALA A 186 18.37 3.40 7.50
CA ALA A 186 18.19 4.72 8.12
C ALA A 186 17.61 4.64 9.54
N SER A 187 16.81 3.61 9.86
CA SER A 187 16.18 3.45 11.18
C SER A 187 17.03 2.69 12.18
N GLY A 188 18.17 2.08 11.78
CA GLY A 188 19.02 1.27 12.65
C GLY A 188 18.35 0.00 13.21
N GLN A 189 17.18 -0.36 12.74
CA GLN A 189 16.46 -1.57 13.14
C GLN A 189 16.93 -2.78 12.33
N SER A 190 16.99 -3.96 12.97
CA SER A 190 17.26 -5.19 12.24
C SER A 190 16.07 -5.52 11.30
N THR A 191 16.36 -6.14 10.15
CA THR A 191 15.35 -6.60 9.20
C THR A 191 14.29 -7.48 9.86
N PHE A 192 14.70 -8.28 10.84
CA PHE A 192 13.78 -9.13 11.62
C PHE A 192 12.85 -8.30 12.51
N MET A 193 13.35 -7.22 13.16
CA MET A 193 12.50 -6.35 13.98
C MET A 193 11.45 -5.62 13.13
N VAL A 194 11.84 -5.13 11.95
CA VAL A 194 10.90 -4.52 10.99
C VAL A 194 9.83 -5.53 10.59
N GLU A 195 10.24 -6.76 10.24
CA GLU A 195 9.32 -7.85 9.90
C GLU A 195 8.31 -8.12 11.03
N MET A 196 8.78 -8.27 12.27
CA MET A 196 7.91 -8.54 13.41
C MET A 196 6.96 -7.38 13.72
N THR A 197 7.40 -6.14 13.53
CA THR A 197 6.55 -4.96 13.69
C THR A 197 5.43 -4.93 12.64
N GLU A 198 5.72 -5.26 11.39
CA GLU A 198 4.72 -5.36 10.32
C GLU A 198 3.73 -6.50 10.59
N VAL A 199 4.21 -7.69 10.99
CA VAL A 199 3.37 -8.83 11.36
C VAL A 199 2.46 -8.46 12.55
N ALA A 200 3.00 -7.81 13.58
CA ALA A 200 2.22 -7.37 14.74
C ALA A 200 1.12 -6.38 14.34
N ASN A 201 1.44 -5.41 13.45
CA ASN A 201 0.46 -4.48 12.92
C ASN A 201 -0.66 -5.20 12.14
N ILE A 202 -0.30 -6.17 11.30
CA ILE A 202 -1.28 -6.99 10.55
C ILE A 202 -2.20 -7.72 11.51
N LEU A 203 -1.64 -8.48 12.48
CA LEU A 203 -2.43 -9.30 13.40
C LEU A 203 -3.36 -8.47 14.29
N ARG A 204 -2.99 -7.24 14.64
CA ARG A 204 -3.82 -6.33 15.45
C ARG A 204 -4.96 -5.70 14.66
N ASN A 205 -4.75 -5.40 13.37
CA ASN A 205 -5.67 -4.60 12.57
C ASN A 205 -6.48 -5.40 11.54
N ALA A 206 -6.11 -6.65 11.28
CA ALA A 206 -6.85 -7.51 10.36
C ALA A 206 -8.17 -7.98 10.95
N THR A 207 -9.13 -8.23 10.08
CA THR A 207 -10.44 -8.82 10.41
C THR A 207 -10.68 -10.10 9.61
N LYS A 208 -11.74 -10.81 9.91
CA LYS A 208 -12.17 -11.99 9.13
C LYS A 208 -12.44 -11.70 7.64
N ASN A 209 -12.68 -10.44 7.30
CA ASN A 209 -12.95 -10.00 5.93
C ASN A 209 -11.69 -9.52 5.20
N SER A 210 -10.56 -9.43 5.90
CA SER A 210 -9.29 -9.01 5.30
C SER A 210 -8.68 -10.09 4.41
N LEU A 211 -7.83 -9.66 3.48
CA LEU A 211 -6.92 -10.51 2.70
C LEU A 211 -5.49 -10.27 3.18
N LEU A 212 -4.83 -11.33 3.62
CA LEU A 212 -3.44 -11.29 4.08
C LEU A 212 -2.52 -11.94 3.04
N VAL A 213 -1.41 -11.30 2.74
CA VAL A 213 -0.34 -11.79 1.87
C VAL A 213 0.95 -11.77 2.67
N LEU A 214 1.38 -12.92 3.16
CA LEU A 214 2.51 -13.09 4.06
C LEU A 214 3.60 -13.91 3.37
N ASP A 215 4.75 -13.31 3.13
CA ASP A 215 5.85 -13.93 2.39
C ASP A 215 7.07 -14.10 3.29
N GLU A 216 7.49 -15.36 3.48
CA GLU A 216 8.69 -15.77 4.20
C GLU A 216 8.80 -15.24 5.64
N ILE A 217 7.72 -15.35 6.42
CA ILE A 217 7.72 -14.95 7.82
C ILE A 217 8.68 -15.83 8.62
N GLY A 218 9.50 -15.21 9.48
CA GLY A 218 10.47 -15.88 10.35
C GLY A 218 11.84 -16.14 9.73
N ARG A 219 12.11 -15.66 8.50
CA ARG A 219 13.39 -15.89 7.82
C ARG A 219 14.57 -15.15 8.44
N GLY A 220 14.33 -14.03 9.13
CA GLY A 220 15.38 -13.15 9.67
C GLY A 220 16.01 -13.60 10.99
N THR A 221 15.69 -14.82 11.50
CA THR A 221 16.18 -15.35 12.77
C THR A 221 16.62 -16.82 12.66
N SER A 222 16.88 -17.49 13.78
CA SER A 222 17.23 -18.92 13.78
C SER A 222 16.09 -19.76 13.20
N THR A 223 16.43 -20.90 12.58
CA THR A 223 15.43 -21.76 11.92
C THR A 223 14.31 -22.19 12.87
N PHE A 224 14.63 -22.57 14.11
CA PHE A 224 13.61 -23.02 15.07
C PHE A 224 12.71 -21.87 15.56
N ASP A 225 13.28 -20.71 15.85
CA ASP A 225 12.50 -19.53 16.26
C ASP A 225 11.60 -19.08 15.11
N GLY A 226 12.15 -18.99 13.89
CA GLY A 226 11.41 -18.58 12.69
C GLY A 226 10.26 -19.54 12.38
N LEU A 227 10.49 -20.85 12.40
CA LEU A 227 9.47 -21.88 12.23
C LEU A 227 8.37 -21.76 13.30
N SER A 228 8.76 -21.62 14.58
CA SER A 228 7.81 -21.51 15.69
C SER A 228 6.92 -20.28 15.57
N ILE A 229 7.49 -19.14 15.19
CA ILE A 229 6.73 -17.90 14.94
C ILE A 229 5.78 -18.06 13.76
N ALA A 230 6.26 -18.58 12.62
CA ALA A 230 5.44 -18.80 11.44
C ALA A 230 4.27 -19.74 11.71
N TRP A 231 4.52 -20.82 12.45
CA TRP A 231 3.51 -21.77 12.90
C TRP A 231 2.43 -21.10 13.76
N ALA A 232 2.85 -20.41 14.82
CA ALA A 232 1.95 -19.70 15.72
C ALA A 232 1.11 -18.61 15.00
N VAL A 233 1.70 -17.91 14.03
CA VAL A 233 1.00 -16.93 13.19
C VAL A 233 -0.10 -17.63 12.36
N ILE A 234 0.17 -18.77 11.74
CA ILE A 234 -0.85 -19.54 11.00
C ILE A 234 -1.97 -20.00 11.93
N GLU A 235 -1.64 -20.55 13.10
CA GLU A 235 -2.64 -20.96 14.10
C GLU A 235 -3.53 -19.80 14.53
N HIS A 236 -2.93 -18.65 14.82
CA HIS A 236 -3.67 -17.44 15.21
C HIS A 236 -4.63 -16.97 14.10
N ILE A 237 -4.14 -16.89 12.85
CA ILE A 237 -4.95 -16.45 11.71
C ILE A 237 -6.04 -17.47 11.38
N SER A 238 -5.75 -18.77 11.48
CA SER A 238 -6.70 -19.82 11.11
C SER A 238 -7.91 -19.91 12.03
N ASN A 239 -7.78 -19.44 13.27
CA ASN A 239 -8.83 -19.54 14.28
C ASN A 239 -9.94 -18.49 14.02
N PRO A 240 -11.18 -18.92 13.66
CA PRO A 240 -12.28 -18.00 13.37
C PRO A 240 -12.75 -17.18 14.58
N LYS A 241 -12.42 -17.63 15.81
CA LYS A 241 -12.76 -16.91 17.04
C LYS A 241 -11.79 -15.78 17.34
N ILE A 242 -10.57 -15.85 16.78
CA ILE A 242 -9.52 -14.86 16.97
C ILE A 242 -9.50 -13.93 15.76
N LEU A 243 -9.22 -14.44 14.56
CA LEU A 243 -9.11 -13.66 13.34
C LEU A 243 -9.90 -14.25 12.16
N GLY A 244 -9.55 -15.43 11.67
CA GLY A 244 -10.26 -16.11 10.59
C GLY A 244 -10.10 -15.44 9.21
N ALA A 245 -9.03 -14.71 8.95
CA ALA A 245 -8.79 -13.99 7.71
C ALA A 245 -8.35 -14.91 6.56
N LYS A 246 -8.70 -14.53 5.32
CA LYS A 246 -8.20 -15.18 4.10
C LYS A 246 -6.73 -14.86 3.92
N THR A 247 -5.89 -15.89 3.73
CA THR A 247 -4.43 -15.71 3.76
C THR A 247 -3.75 -16.51 2.66
N LEU A 248 -2.83 -15.86 1.95
CA LEU A 248 -1.78 -16.49 1.16
C LEU A 248 -0.49 -16.41 1.97
N PHE A 249 0.08 -17.55 2.31
CA PHE A 249 1.26 -17.67 3.16
C PHE A 249 2.37 -18.41 2.42
N ALA A 250 3.37 -17.71 1.90
CA ALA A 250 4.52 -18.35 1.31
C ALA A 250 5.60 -18.62 2.35
N THR A 251 6.20 -19.77 2.26
CA THR A 251 7.23 -20.20 3.19
C THR A 251 8.26 -21.13 2.55
N HIS A 252 9.43 -21.18 3.16
CA HIS A 252 10.46 -22.19 2.88
C HIS A 252 10.50 -23.29 3.94
N TYR A 253 9.69 -23.15 5.02
CA TYR A 253 9.54 -24.18 6.06
C TYR A 253 8.58 -25.26 5.55
N HIS A 254 9.12 -26.42 5.20
CA HIS A 254 8.33 -27.56 4.74
C HIS A 254 7.47 -28.16 5.85
N GLU A 255 7.90 -28.00 7.09
CA GLU A 255 7.21 -28.48 8.29
C GLU A 255 5.80 -27.85 8.44
N LEU A 256 5.59 -26.66 7.91
CA LEU A 256 4.27 -26.00 7.93
C LEU A 256 3.24 -26.71 7.05
N THR A 257 3.66 -27.60 6.17
CA THR A 257 2.73 -28.43 5.36
C THR A 257 1.98 -29.44 6.22
N GLU A 258 2.50 -29.83 7.39
CA GLU A 258 1.84 -30.73 8.35
C GLU A 258 0.57 -30.10 8.97
N LEU A 259 0.38 -28.79 8.80
CA LEU A 259 -0.83 -28.10 9.27
C LEU A 259 -2.07 -28.44 8.44
N GLU A 260 -1.92 -28.90 7.20
CA GLU A 260 -3.05 -29.40 6.41
C GLU A 260 -3.62 -30.68 7.02
N GLY A 261 -4.92 -30.74 7.18
CA GLY A 261 -5.61 -31.86 7.86
C GLY A 261 -5.63 -31.76 9.39
N THR A 262 -4.69 -31.00 9.99
CA THR A 262 -4.64 -30.75 11.43
C THR A 262 -5.41 -29.48 11.80
N ILE A 263 -5.24 -28.41 11.03
CA ILE A 263 -5.92 -27.13 11.23
C ILE A 263 -6.97 -26.93 10.13
N SER A 264 -8.21 -26.76 10.53
CA SER A 264 -9.32 -26.55 9.61
C SER A 264 -9.14 -25.26 8.81
N GLY A 265 -9.23 -25.34 7.49
CA GLY A 265 -9.12 -24.19 6.58
C GLY A 265 -7.72 -23.91 6.07
N VAL A 266 -6.73 -24.71 6.45
CA VAL A 266 -5.36 -24.68 5.90
C VAL A 266 -5.25 -25.69 4.76
N ASN A 267 -4.69 -25.27 3.63
CA ASN A 267 -4.44 -26.10 2.46
C ASN A 267 -3.05 -25.82 1.92
N ASN A 268 -2.38 -26.88 1.48
CA ASN A 268 -1.05 -26.81 0.91
C ASN A 268 -1.07 -26.64 -0.59
N TYR A 269 -0.18 -25.79 -1.05
CA TYR A 269 0.10 -25.56 -2.45
C TYR A 269 1.60 -25.50 -2.68
N CYS A 270 2.04 -25.88 -3.86
CA CYS A 270 3.45 -25.75 -4.25
C CYS A 270 3.58 -25.24 -5.68
N ILE A 271 4.77 -24.76 -6.01
CA ILE A 271 5.12 -24.45 -7.39
C ILE A 271 5.49 -25.75 -8.11
N ALA A 272 4.82 -26.00 -9.24
CA ALA A 272 5.14 -27.13 -10.07
C ALA A 272 6.55 -27.01 -10.66
N VAL A 273 7.34 -28.06 -10.50
CA VAL A 273 8.71 -28.18 -10.98
C VAL A 273 8.78 -29.40 -11.91
N LYS A 274 9.47 -29.27 -13.04
CA LYS A 274 9.79 -30.39 -13.91
C LYS A 274 11.26 -30.72 -13.78
N GLU A 275 11.56 -31.91 -13.31
CA GLU A 275 12.93 -32.44 -13.27
C GLU A 275 13.33 -32.96 -14.65
N GLN A 276 14.49 -32.57 -15.14
CA GLN A 276 15.07 -33.03 -16.38
C GLN A 276 16.53 -33.52 -16.12
N GLY A 277 16.64 -34.76 -15.64
CA GLY A 277 17.92 -35.29 -15.16
C GLY A 277 18.37 -34.53 -13.90
N ASP A 278 19.55 -33.94 -13.91
CA ASP A 278 20.11 -33.12 -12.81
C ASP A 278 19.67 -31.66 -12.85
N ASP A 279 18.91 -31.25 -13.87
CA ASP A 279 18.43 -29.89 -14.05
C ASP A 279 16.93 -29.78 -13.70
N ILE A 280 16.50 -28.58 -13.28
CA ILE A 280 15.13 -28.29 -12.94
C ILE A 280 14.58 -27.14 -13.78
N VAL A 281 13.32 -27.26 -14.17
CA VAL A 281 12.57 -26.21 -14.85
C VAL A 281 11.38 -25.80 -13.98
N PHE A 282 11.34 -24.54 -13.57
CA PHE A 282 10.19 -23.99 -12.84
C PHE A 282 9.04 -23.70 -13.80
N LEU A 283 7.95 -24.43 -13.65
CA LEU A 283 6.75 -24.24 -14.49
C LEU A 283 5.96 -22.99 -14.12
N ARG A 284 6.29 -22.32 -13.01
CA ARG A 284 5.57 -21.13 -12.48
C ARG A 284 4.06 -21.34 -12.30
N LYS A 285 3.63 -22.58 -12.19
CA LYS A 285 2.24 -23.00 -11.96
C LYS A 285 2.06 -23.42 -10.51
N ILE A 286 1.08 -22.84 -9.84
CA ILE A 286 0.67 -23.22 -8.48
C ILE A 286 -0.23 -24.45 -8.59
N VAL A 287 0.11 -25.50 -7.87
CA VAL A 287 -0.65 -26.75 -7.81
C VAL A 287 -0.94 -27.14 -6.35
N LYS A 288 -1.98 -27.92 -6.12
CA LYS A 288 -2.33 -28.41 -4.80
C LYS A 288 -1.33 -29.46 -4.33
N GLY A 289 -0.93 -29.40 -3.07
CA GLY A 289 0.01 -30.31 -2.42
C GLY A 289 1.22 -29.57 -1.83
N GLY A 290 1.98 -30.23 -0.96
CA GLY A 290 3.25 -29.75 -0.44
C GLY A 290 4.41 -30.03 -1.39
N ALA A 291 5.50 -29.26 -1.32
CA ALA A 291 6.75 -29.62 -1.99
C ALA A 291 7.52 -30.57 -1.06
N ASP A 292 7.75 -31.78 -1.48
CA ASP A 292 8.47 -32.80 -0.70
C ASP A 292 9.99 -32.62 -0.72
N LYS A 293 10.51 -31.77 -1.60
CA LYS A 293 11.95 -31.55 -1.80
C LYS A 293 12.32 -30.08 -1.77
N SER A 294 13.45 -29.77 -1.16
CA SER A 294 14.13 -28.51 -1.28
C SER A 294 14.94 -28.48 -2.57
N TYR A 295 14.85 -27.39 -3.35
CA TYR A 295 15.58 -27.20 -4.60
C TYR A 295 16.70 -26.16 -4.48
N GLY A 296 17.13 -25.81 -3.26
CA GLY A 296 18.15 -24.79 -3.02
C GLY A 296 19.49 -25.07 -3.70
N ILE A 297 19.94 -26.34 -3.68
CA ILE A 297 21.19 -26.74 -4.32
C ILE A 297 21.12 -26.64 -5.86
N GLN A 298 19.98 -27.02 -6.45
CA GLN A 298 19.73 -26.89 -7.87
C GLN A 298 19.70 -25.41 -8.31
N VAL A 299 19.09 -24.55 -7.51
CA VAL A 299 19.12 -23.08 -7.75
C VAL A 299 20.55 -22.55 -7.65
N ALA A 300 21.36 -23.00 -6.69
CA ALA A 300 22.76 -22.62 -6.57
C ALA A 300 23.59 -23.06 -7.82
N LYS A 301 23.32 -24.27 -8.33
CA LYS A 301 23.92 -24.75 -9.59
C LYS A 301 23.52 -23.85 -10.77
N LEU A 302 22.24 -23.52 -10.92
CA LEU A 302 21.75 -22.61 -11.97
C LEU A 302 22.34 -21.20 -11.86
N ALA A 303 22.66 -20.74 -10.65
CA ALA A 303 23.33 -19.47 -10.41
C ALA A 303 24.84 -19.49 -10.72
N GLY A 304 25.40 -20.63 -11.06
CA GLY A 304 26.80 -20.76 -11.40
C GLY A 304 27.75 -20.99 -10.21
N VAL A 305 27.24 -21.47 -9.07
CA VAL A 305 28.10 -21.91 -7.95
C VAL A 305 28.98 -23.08 -8.41
N PRO A 306 30.30 -23.09 -8.10
CA PRO A 306 31.23 -24.10 -8.56
C PRO A 306 30.83 -25.54 -8.22
N GLU A 307 30.98 -26.47 -9.17
CA GLU A 307 30.55 -27.87 -9.04
C GLU A 307 31.06 -28.58 -7.78
N PRO A 308 32.33 -28.39 -7.31
CA PRO A 308 32.79 -29.02 -6.07
C PRO A 308 31.97 -28.59 -4.82
N VAL A 309 31.48 -27.35 -4.79
CA VAL A 309 30.61 -26.83 -3.71
C VAL A 309 29.23 -27.48 -3.79
N ILE A 310 28.70 -27.62 -5.00
CA ILE A 310 27.40 -28.25 -5.24
C ILE A 310 27.45 -29.73 -4.86
N ALA A 311 28.50 -30.46 -5.25
CA ALA A 311 28.69 -31.87 -4.88
C ALA A 311 28.75 -32.05 -3.36
N ARG A 312 29.56 -31.24 -2.67
CA ARG A 312 29.62 -31.31 -1.19
C ARG A 312 28.33 -30.93 -0.51
N ALA A 313 27.59 -29.96 -1.03
CA ALA A 313 26.29 -29.57 -0.50
C ALA A 313 25.26 -30.71 -0.63
N LYS A 314 25.28 -31.50 -1.70
CA LYS A 314 24.42 -32.68 -1.86
C LYS A 314 24.71 -33.73 -0.81
N GLU A 315 26.01 -34.07 -0.57
CA GLU A 315 26.42 -35.00 0.47
C GLU A 315 25.94 -34.53 1.86
N LEU A 316 26.14 -33.25 2.19
CA LEU A 316 25.76 -32.70 3.49
C LEU A 316 24.24 -32.74 3.71
N VAL A 317 23.43 -32.51 2.67
CA VAL A 317 21.96 -32.60 2.81
C VAL A 317 21.52 -34.01 3.14
N GLU A 318 22.15 -35.05 2.53
CA GLU A 318 21.84 -36.44 2.86
C GLU A 318 22.21 -36.78 4.31
N GLU A 319 23.36 -36.28 4.79
CA GLU A 319 23.79 -36.45 6.18
C GLU A 319 22.85 -35.76 7.16
N LEU A 320 22.40 -34.51 6.88
CA LEU A 320 21.52 -33.69 7.72
C LEU A 320 20.07 -34.16 7.68
N ALA A 321 19.57 -34.68 6.56
CA ALA A 321 18.20 -35.19 6.42
C ALA A 321 17.94 -36.44 7.29
N SER A 322 18.99 -37.13 7.73
CA SER A 322 18.87 -38.26 8.66
C SER A 322 18.56 -37.84 10.11
N ALA A 323 18.67 -36.55 10.44
CA ALA A 323 18.29 -35.97 11.76
C ALA A 323 16.83 -35.52 11.72
N ASP A 324 15.92 -36.38 12.17
CA ASP A 324 14.48 -36.34 11.90
C ASP A 324 13.73 -35.18 12.60
N ILE A 325 13.75 -33.97 11.99
CA ILE A 325 12.96 -32.79 12.44
C ILE A 325 11.47 -32.96 12.06
N THR A 326 11.20 -33.69 10.97
CA THR A 326 9.83 -33.88 10.43
C THR A 326 8.95 -34.74 11.36
N ALA A 327 9.53 -35.69 12.07
CA ALA A 327 8.78 -36.51 13.04
C ALA A 327 8.31 -35.68 14.25
N GLN A 328 9.13 -34.75 14.73
CA GLN A 328 8.76 -33.86 15.85
C GLN A 328 7.67 -32.85 15.40
N ALA A 329 7.73 -32.37 14.17
CA ALA A 329 6.68 -31.48 13.61
C ALA A 329 5.32 -32.20 13.52
N LYS A 330 5.28 -33.49 13.14
CA LYS A 330 4.06 -34.29 13.13
C LYS A 330 3.46 -34.50 14.51
N GLU A 331 4.27 -34.75 15.51
CA GLU A 331 3.83 -34.88 16.92
C GLU A 331 3.21 -33.58 17.42
N ILE A 332 3.85 -32.43 17.19
CA ILE A 332 3.35 -31.11 17.59
C ILE A 332 2.02 -30.81 16.88
N ALA A 333 1.91 -31.10 15.56
CA ALA A 333 0.68 -30.89 14.80
C ALA A 333 -0.49 -31.72 15.36
N GLN A 334 -0.27 -32.98 15.76
CA GLN A 334 -1.29 -33.83 16.39
C GLN A 334 -1.70 -33.32 17.78
N MET A 335 -0.78 -32.76 18.57
CA MET A 335 -1.09 -32.16 19.87
C MET A 335 -1.92 -30.87 19.74
N SER A 336 -1.71 -30.07 18.69
CA SER A 336 -2.50 -28.85 18.40
C SER A 336 -3.95 -29.16 18.02
N ALA A 337 -4.25 -30.35 17.52
CA ALA A 337 -5.60 -30.80 17.18
C ALA A 337 -6.45 -31.18 18.43
N SER A 338 -5.84 -31.31 19.59
CA SER A 338 -6.55 -31.61 20.84
C SER A 338 -7.16 -30.33 21.44
N PRO A 339 -8.43 -30.35 21.91
CA PRO A 339 -9.15 -29.14 22.35
C PRO A 339 -8.72 -28.57 23.69
N GLN A 340 -7.53 -28.87 24.18
CA GLN A 340 -7.05 -28.46 25.49
C GLN A 340 -6.16 -27.24 25.57
N HIS A 341 -5.97 -26.51 24.50
CA HIS A 341 -5.47 -25.14 24.65
C HIS A 341 -6.62 -24.29 25.18
N LYS A 342 -6.63 -24.11 26.52
CA LYS A 342 -7.43 -23.08 27.18
C LYS A 342 -7.28 -21.79 26.39
N ALA A 343 -8.41 -21.27 25.91
CA ALA A 343 -8.45 -19.92 25.38
C ALA A 343 -7.72 -19.06 26.41
N VAL A 344 -6.58 -18.51 26.01
CA VAL A 344 -5.97 -17.41 26.74
C VAL A 344 -7.05 -16.34 26.73
N ALA A 345 -7.53 -16.00 27.92
CA ALA A 345 -8.47 -14.92 28.13
C ALA A 345 -8.00 -13.73 27.28
N LYS A 346 -8.94 -13.00 26.68
CA LYS A 346 -8.64 -11.70 26.12
C LYS A 346 -7.74 -10.99 27.12
N PRO A 347 -6.61 -10.40 26.71
CA PRO A 347 -5.83 -9.63 27.65
C PRO A 347 -6.77 -8.54 28.17
N ASP A 348 -7.24 -8.73 29.40
CA ASP A 348 -7.80 -7.67 30.19
C ASP A 348 -6.75 -6.57 30.23
N GLU A 349 -7.20 -5.36 30.03
CA GLU A 349 -6.55 -4.08 30.24
C GLU A 349 -5.03 -4.18 30.49
N VAL A 350 -4.26 -3.99 29.42
CA VAL A 350 -2.81 -3.85 29.52
C VAL A 350 -2.57 -2.69 30.50
N ASP A 351 -1.93 -3.03 31.63
CA ASP A 351 -1.45 -2.06 32.60
C ASP A 351 -0.62 -0.98 31.86
N LEU A 352 -1.21 0.21 31.74
CA LEU A 352 -0.64 1.36 31.01
C LEU A 352 0.66 1.88 31.63
N ASN A 353 1.16 1.24 32.70
CA ASN A 353 2.39 1.60 33.37
C ASN A 353 3.63 0.84 32.88
N GLN A 354 3.51 -0.09 31.94
CA GLN A 354 4.65 -0.63 31.23
C GLN A 354 4.95 0.30 30.05
N MET A 355 5.82 1.29 30.29
CA MET A 355 6.35 2.16 29.25
C MET A 355 7.02 1.30 28.17
N SER A 356 6.33 1.11 27.06
CA SER A 356 6.96 0.69 25.81
C SER A 356 7.92 1.82 25.38
N ILE A 357 9.18 1.50 25.13
CA ILE A 357 10.18 2.44 24.59
C ILE A 357 9.75 2.98 23.22
N PHE A 358 8.71 2.41 22.63
CA PHE A 358 8.03 2.84 21.42
C PHE A 358 6.57 3.21 21.73
N ASP A 359 6.38 4.22 22.55
CA ASP A 359 5.09 4.89 22.64
C ASP A 359 4.80 5.47 21.27
N THR A 360 3.97 4.78 20.49
CA THR A 360 3.40 5.34 19.27
C THR A 360 2.63 6.55 19.72
N VAL A 361 3.20 7.71 19.46
CA VAL A 361 2.59 9.01 19.69
C VAL A 361 1.14 8.91 19.22
N LYS A 362 0.21 9.19 20.10
CA LYS A 362 -1.21 9.27 19.79
C LYS A 362 -1.42 10.46 18.84
N ASP A 363 -1.25 10.25 17.56
CA ASP A 363 -1.60 11.20 16.50
C ASP A 363 -3.11 11.25 16.24
N ASP A 364 -3.91 10.58 17.08
CA ASP A 364 -5.35 10.43 16.92
C ASP A 364 -6.08 11.78 16.76
N ASP A 365 -5.67 12.83 17.46
CA ASP A 365 -6.31 14.14 17.36
C ASP A 365 -5.92 14.90 16.08
N ILE A 366 -4.68 14.77 15.59
CA ILE A 366 -4.23 15.38 14.33
C ILE A 366 -4.81 14.61 13.15
N ILE A 367 -4.81 13.29 13.20
CA ILE A 367 -5.38 12.41 12.17
C ILE A 367 -6.89 12.64 12.09
N LYS A 368 -7.57 12.74 13.23
CA LYS A 368 -9.00 13.02 13.28
C LYS A 368 -9.31 14.42 12.74
N GLU A 369 -8.57 15.44 13.17
CA GLU A 369 -8.73 16.81 12.68
C GLU A 369 -8.46 16.91 11.18
N LEU A 370 -7.47 16.16 10.66
CA LEU A 370 -7.18 16.07 9.22
C LEU A 370 -8.30 15.33 8.45
N GLY A 371 -8.87 14.28 9.05
CA GLY A 371 -9.97 13.50 8.46
C GLY A 371 -11.28 14.25 8.39
N ASP A 372 -11.54 15.16 9.33
CA ASP A 372 -12.75 15.97 9.41
C ASP A 372 -12.71 17.22 8.49
N LEU A 373 -11.59 17.47 7.78
CA LEU A 373 -11.46 18.61 6.87
C LEU A 373 -12.20 18.38 5.54
N GLU A 374 -13.18 19.21 5.26
CA GLU A 374 -13.81 19.28 3.93
C GLU A 374 -12.97 20.13 2.98
N LEU A 375 -11.93 19.54 2.38
CA LEU A 375 -11.01 20.23 1.46
C LEU A 375 -11.72 20.87 0.26
N SER A 376 -12.88 20.34 -0.14
CA SER A 376 -13.67 20.87 -1.26
C SER A 376 -14.34 22.21 -0.96
N SER A 377 -14.51 22.58 0.30
CA SER A 377 -15.11 23.83 0.75
C SER A 377 -14.11 24.88 1.24
N MET A 378 -12.82 24.52 1.32
CA MET A 378 -11.77 25.41 1.84
C MET A 378 -11.15 26.27 0.75
N THR A 379 -10.84 27.53 1.10
CA THR A 379 -10.00 28.36 0.22
C THR A 379 -8.55 27.88 0.27
N PRO A 380 -7.73 28.13 -0.78
CA PRO A 380 -6.31 27.80 -0.77
C PRO A 380 -5.54 28.38 0.43
N ILE A 381 -5.91 29.55 0.88
CA ILE A 381 -5.30 30.23 2.05
C ILE A 381 -5.68 29.51 3.33
N ASP A 382 -6.96 29.13 3.49
CA ASP A 382 -7.41 28.38 4.67
C ASP A 382 -6.79 26.99 4.72
N ALA A 383 -6.66 26.31 3.58
CA ALA A 383 -5.96 25.02 3.47
C ALA A 383 -4.50 25.14 3.90
N LEU A 384 -3.79 26.18 3.43
CA LEU A 384 -2.40 26.43 3.79
C LEU A 384 -2.24 26.75 5.29
N ASN A 385 -3.12 27.61 5.85
CA ASN A 385 -3.12 27.96 7.25
C ASN A 385 -3.42 26.74 8.14
N THR A 386 -4.35 25.89 7.72
CA THR A 386 -4.70 24.67 8.45
C THR A 386 -3.53 23.67 8.43
N LEU A 387 -2.89 23.47 7.27
CA LEU A 387 -1.68 22.64 7.17
C LEU A 387 -0.54 23.17 8.04
N TYR A 388 -0.30 24.47 8.05
CA TYR A 388 0.72 25.10 8.89
C TYR A 388 0.41 24.89 10.39
N ARG A 389 -0.84 25.04 10.80
CA ARG A 389 -1.29 24.81 12.17
C ARG A 389 -1.09 23.34 12.59
N LEU A 390 -1.50 22.39 11.75
CA LEU A 390 -1.30 20.96 11.99
C LEU A 390 0.18 20.58 12.07
N GLN A 391 1.01 21.12 11.17
CA GLN A 391 2.46 20.93 11.19
C GLN A 391 3.10 21.51 12.46
N THR A 392 2.67 22.68 12.91
CA THR A 392 3.15 23.30 14.14
C THR A 392 2.74 22.48 15.37
N LYS A 393 1.49 21.98 15.39
CA LYS A 393 0.98 21.09 16.43
C LYS A 393 1.79 19.78 16.49
N LEU A 394 2.19 19.24 15.34
CA LEU A 394 3.04 18.05 15.24
C LEU A 394 4.46 18.33 15.76
N LYS A 395 5.08 19.45 15.35
CA LYS A 395 6.43 19.82 15.78
C LYS A 395 6.54 20.11 17.29
N ASN A 396 5.53 20.74 17.88
CA ASN A 396 5.53 21.07 19.32
C ASN A 396 5.33 19.84 20.23
N ARG A 397 4.99 18.67 19.66
CA ARG A 397 4.91 17.40 20.41
C ARG A 397 6.26 16.72 20.61
N TRP A 398 7.26 17.14 19.85
CA TRP A 398 8.59 16.55 19.88
C TRP A 398 9.62 17.46 20.62
N GLN A 399 9.16 18.55 21.24
CA GLN A 399 9.88 19.36 22.20
C GLN A 399 9.35 19.12 23.62
#